data_7035b15c1291d27841f222f1725d4ebe
#
_entry.id   7035b15c1291d27841f222f1725d4ebe
#
_cell.length_a   1.000
_cell.length_b   1.000
_cell.length_c   1.000
_cell.angle_alpha   90.00
_cell.angle_beta   90.00
_cell.angle_gamma   90.00
#
_symmetry.space_group_name_H-M   'P 1'
#
loop_
_entity.id
_entity.type
_entity.pdbx_description
1 polymer ?
#
loop_
_entity_poly.entity_id
_entity_poly.type
_entity_poly.pdbx_seq_one_letter_code
_entity_poly.pdbx_strand_id
1 'polypeptide(L)' 'MEKIKKIAVSSLGKTIKNETLAYINKMNGQGVSNLHNLFITEAEKSLISTVLSHLGGNVTKTATYLGINRG' A
#
# COMPACT_ATOMS: atom_id res chain seq x y z
N MET A 1 18.82 10.91 1.15
CA MET A 1 17.44 10.64 1.54
C MET A 1 16.53 10.33 0.38
N GLU A 2 16.53 11.22 -0.59
CA GLU A 2 15.74 11.03 -1.80
C GLU A 2 15.99 9.70 -2.47
N LYS A 3 17.26 9.35 -2.57
CA LYS A 3 17.67 8.12 -3.20
C LYS A 3 17.12 6.89 -2.52
N ILE A 4 17.19 6.88 -1.19
CA ILE A 4 16.71 5.74 -0.41
C ILE A 4 15.21 5.61 -0.55
N LYS A 5 14.52 6.73 -0.50
CA LYS A 5 13.08 6.78 -0.67
C LYS A 5 12.65 6.20 -2.01
N LYS A 6 13.36 6.61 -3.05
CA LYS A 6 13.07 6.17 -4.40
C LYS A 6 13.24 4.68 -4.57
N ILE A 7 14.32 4.16 -3.98
CA ILE A 7 14.60 2.72 -4.06
C ILE A 7 13.49 1.92 -3.40
N ALA A 8 13.05 2.35 -2.22
CA ALA A 8 11.99 1.67 -1.50
C ALA A 8 10.68 1.69 -2.29
N VAL A 9 10.36 2.83 -2.88
CA VAL A 9 9.14 2.97 -3.69
C VAL A 9 9.22 2.10 -4.94
N SER A 10 10.43 2.01 -5.55
CA SER A 10 10.63 1.16 -6.71
C SER A 10 10.34 -0.29 -6.40
N SER A 11 10.81 -0.75 -5.25
CA SER A 11 10.60 -2.13 -4.83
C SER A 11 9.12 -2.40 -4.62
N LEU A 12 8.42 -1.46 -4.02
CA LEU A 12 6.97 -1.58 -3.83
C LEU A 12 6.25 -1.63 -5.17
N GLY A 13 6.68 -0.79 -6.11
CA GLY A 13 6.09 -0.75 -7.43
C GLY A 13 6.20 -2.09 -8.14
N LYS A 14 7.35 -2.74 -8.00
CA LYS A 14 7.56 -4.05 -8.60
C LYS A 14 6.61 -5.08 -8.01
N THR A 15 6.44 -5.03 -6.70
CA THR A 15 5.53 -5.96 -6.02
C THR A 15 4.10 -5.74 -6.50
N ILE A 16 3.68 -4.50 -6.59
CA ILE A 16 2.33 -4.18 -7.06
C ILE A 16 2.13 -4.70 -8.48
N LYS A 17 3.11 -4.48 -9.34
CA LYS A 17 3.05 -4.94 -10.71
C LYS A 17 2.86 -6.45 -10.79
N ASN A 18 3.70 -7.17 -10.04
CA ASN A 18 3.64 -8.63 -10.05
C ASN A 18 2.32 -9.16 -9.51
N GLU A 19 1.85 -8.57 -8.40
CA GLU A 19 0.59 -8.98 -7.81
C GLU A 19 -0.59 -8.68 -8.73
N THR A 20 -0.52 -7.54 -9.40
CA THR A 20 -1.59 -7.15 -10.31
C THR A 20 -1.69 -8.13 -11.48
N LEU A 21 -0.54 -8.45 -12.06
CA LEU A 21 -0.52 -9.39 -13.18
C LEU A 21 -0.98 -10.77 -12.77
N ALA A 22 -0.57 -11.21 -11.58
CA ALA A 22 -1.01 -12.49 -11.06
C ALA A 22 -2.52 -12.55 -10.88
N TYR A 23 -3.09 -11.46 -10.38
CA TYR A 23 -4.53 -11.38 -10.18
C TYR A 23 -5.28 -11.44 -11.50
N ILE A 24 -4.83 -10.66 -12.48
CA ILE A 24 -5.47 -10.63 -13.79
C ILE A 24 -5.39 -11.99 -14.45
N ASN A 25 -4.22 -12.65 -14.36
CA ASN A 25 -4.04 -13.97 -14.94
C ASN A 25 -4.92 -15.01 -14.27
N LYS A 26 -5.01 -14.92 -12.96
CA LYS A 26 -5.82 -15.88 -12.20
C LYS A 26 -7.29 -15.76 -12.58
N MET A 27 -7.75 -14.54 -12.83
CA MET A 27 -9.13 -14.29 -13.20
C MET A 27 -9.36 -14.56 -14.69
N ASN A 28 -8.27 -14.77 -15.43
CA ASN A 28 -8.35 -15.02 -16.86
C ASN A 28 -9.00 -13.85 -17.60
N GLY A 29 -8.84 -12.67 -17.07
CA GLY A 29 -9.39 -11.47 -17.67
C GLY A 29 -10.87 -11.28 -17.46
N GLN A 30 -11.51 -12.26 -16.83
CA GLN A 30 -12.96 -12.21 -16.64
C GLN A 30 -13.31 -11.63 -15.29
N GLY A 31 -14.28 -10.73 -15.30
CA GLY A 31 -14.73 -10.11 -14.08
C GLY A 31 -13.70 -9.18 -13.45
N VAL A 32 -12.65 -8.84 -14.19
CA VAL A 32 -11.65 -7.91 -13.68
C VAL A 32 -12.20 -6.51 -13.77
N SER A 33 -12.45 -5.93 -12.61
CA SER A 33 -12.95 -4.57 -12.54
C SER A 33 -12.63 -4.05 -11.14
N ASN A 34 -12.72 -2.76 -10.99
CA ASN A 34 -12.55 -2.14 -9.68
C ASN A 34 -11.18 -2.47 -9.04
N LEU A 35 -10.18 -2.73 -9.86
CA LEU A 35 -8.84 -3.07 -9.38
C LEU A 35 -8.24 -1.99 -8.50
N HIS A 36 -8.46 -0.75 -8.89
CA HIS A 36 -7.92 0.39 -8.13
C HIS A 36 -8.40 0.32 -6.68
N ASN A 37 -9.69 0.22 -6.50
CA ASN A 37 -10.27 0.18 -5.16
C ASN A 37 -9.76 -1.01 -4.37
N LEU A 38 -9.71 -2.16 -5.02
CA LEU A 38 -9.26 -3.39 -4.37
C LEU A 38 -7.82 -3.28 -3.87
N PHE A 39 -6.93 -2.86 -4.75
CA PHE A 39 -5.50 -2.78 -4.41
C PHE A 39 -5.18 -1.61 -3.48
N ILE A 40 -5.81 -0.47 -3.69
CA ILE A 40 -5.55 0.68 -2.84
C ILE A 40 -6.07 0.44 -1.42
N THR A 41 -7.23 -0.20 -1.30
CA THR A 41 -7.78 -0.52 0.02
C THR A 41 -6.85 -1.47 0.78
N GLU A 42 -6.35 -2.50 0.11
CA GLU A 42 -5.42 -3.44 0.72
C GLU A 42 -4.11 -2.77 1.11
N ALA A 43 -3.61 -1.91 0.23
CA ALA A 43 -2.36 -1.20 0.50
C ALA A 43 -2.49 -0.28 1.71
N GLU A 44 -3.58 0.45 1.78
CA GLU A 44 -3.84 1.36 2.90
C GLU A 44 -3.95 0.59 4.21
N LYS A 45 -4.69 -0.48 4.18
CA LYS A 45 -4.91 -1.31 5.35
C LYS A 45 -3.58 -1.83 5.89
N SER A 46 -2.77 -2.37 5.01
CA SER A 46 -1.48 -2.92 5.37
C SER A 46 -0.54 -1.83 5.88
N LEU A 47 -0.53 -0.71 5.21
CA LEU A 47 0.33 0.41 5.57
C LEU A 47 -0.02 0.95 6.96
N ILE A 48 -1.31 1.20 7.16
CA ILE A 48 -1.78 1.78 8.42
C ILE A 48 -1.52 0.82 9.58
N SER A 49 -1.87 -0.44 9.42
CA SER A 49 -1.70 -1.41 10.51
C SER A 49 -0.23 -1.62 10.84
N THR A 50 0.64 -1.58 9.83
CA THR A 50 2.06 -1.74 10.05
C THR A 50 2.64 -0.58 10.86
N VAL A 51 2.32 0.64 10.46
CA VAL A 51 2.82 1.82 11.16
C VAL A 51 2.25 1.90 12.58
N LEU A 52 0.96 1.64 12.71
CA LEU A 52 0.30 1.67 14.02
C LEU A 52 0.94 0.67 14.97
N SER A 53 1.18 -0.53 14.48
CA SER A 53 1.82 -1.57 15.28
C SER A 53 3.24 -1.18 15.67
N HIS A 54 3.97 -0.62 14.74
CA HIS A 54 5.34 -0.17 14.97
C HIS A 54 5.40 0.89 16.07
N LEU A 55 4.38 1.75 16.11
CA LEU A 55 4.31 2.84 17.09
C LEU A 55 3.53 2.48 18.34
N GLY A 56 3.32 1.20 18.57
CA GLY A 56 2.67 0.72 19.79
C GLY A 56 1.23 1.17 19.98
N GLY A 57 0.54 1.36 18.88
CA GLY A 57 -0.87 1.75 18.93
C GLY A 57 -1.11 3.24 19.05
N ASN A 58 -0.06 4.05 18.90
CA ASN A 58 -0.19 5.50 19.00
C ASN A 58 -0.82 6.07 17.74
N VAL A 59 -2.11 6.37 17.81
CA VAL A 59 -2.87 6.84 16.66
C VAL A 59 -2.37 8.18 16.12
N THR A 60 -2.06 9.08 17.03
CA THR A 60 -1.60 10.42 16.64
C THR A 60 -0.29 10.37 15.87
N LYS A 61 0.66 9.61 16.39
CA LYS A 61 1.95 9.46 15.70
C LYS A 61 1.79 8.73 14.37
N THR A 62 0.89 7.76 14.35
CA THR A 62 0.62 7.01 13.12
C THR A 62 0.13 7.95 12.03
N ALA A 63 -0.80 8.82 12.35
CA ALA A 63 -1.33 9.79 11.39
C ALA A 63 -0.23 10.71 10.90
N THR A 64 0.67 11.11 11.78
CA THR A 64 1.79 11.97 11.42
C THR A 64 2.74 11.28 10.46
N TYR A 65 3.10 10.04 10.79
CA TYR A 65 3.98 9.24 9.93
C TYR A 65 3.40 9.07 8.53
N LEU A 66 2.10 8.84 8.47
CA LEU A 66 1.43 8.60 7.20
C LEU A 66 1.11 9.89 6.43
N GLY A 67 1.19 11.02 7.10
CA GLY A 67 0.88 12.28 6.46
C GLY A 67 -0.60 12.49 6.22
N ILE A 68 -1.43 11.80 6.98
CA ILE A 68 -2.89 11.95 6.84
C ILE A 68 -3.46 12.73 8.00
N ASN A 69 -2.81 13.83 8.25
CA ASN A 69 -3.22 14.70 9.33
C ASN A 69 -4.56 15.36 9.05
N ARG A 70 -5.41 15.29 10.04
CA ARG A 70 -6.73 15.84 9.90
C ARG A 70 -6.85 17.21 10.43
N GLY A 71 -5.87 17.77 10.83
CA GLY A 71 -5.75 19.15 11.28
C GLY A 71 -6.99 19.82 11.77
#